data_74d03aa91c2b4312fd082b35d48b30b4
#
_entry.id   74d03aa91c2b4312fd082b35d48b30b4
#
_cell.length_a   1.000
_cell.length_b   1.000
_cell.length_c   1.000
_cell.angle_alpha   90.00
_cell.angle_beta   90.00
_cell.angle_gamma   90.00
#
_symmetry.space_group_name_H-M   'P 1'
#
loop_
_entity.id
_entity.type
_entity.pdbx_description
1 polymer ?
#
loop_
_entity_poly.entity_id
_entity_poly.type
_entity_poly.pdbx_seq_one_letter_code
_entity_poly.pdbx_strand_id
1 'polypeptide(L)'
;MIKTVALVSLSAGTIGEDFVKHEVNIGLKRLEQFGLNVKIMPHAMKGIEYVKNHPKERANDLLAAICDEEVDMILCAIGGDDTYRLLPYLFENNELKEAIEKAEKRKIFLGFSDTTMNHLMLHKLGFGTFYGQSFLADVCEMEDDMLPYTKKFFEELIKTGNIKEIVPSDVWYEERTDWSESAVGTERTKHENEGFQLLQGKPVFAGKILGGCLESMYDIFDNSRYPDTISLCEKYNLFPSLEDWRGKILLLETSEEQPDPKHYRKMVET
;
A
#
# COMPACT_ATOMS: atom_id res chain seq x y z
N MET A 1 10.53 -6.72 16.49
CA MET A 1 11.31 -7.23 15.33
C MET A 1 10.38 -8.11 14.52
N ILE A 2 10.18 -7.78 13.25
CA ILE A 2 9.36 -8.54 12.30
C ILE A 2 10.14 -9.79 11.89
N LYS A 3 9.47 -10.95 11.90
CA LYS A 3 10.05 -12.23 11.49
C LYS A 3 9.29 -12.87 10.33
N THR A 4 7.99 -12.70 10.29
CA THR A 4 7.13 -13.31 9.28
C THR A 4 6.29 -12.27 8.58
N VAL A 5 6.36 -12.26 7.26
CA VAL A 5 5.60 -11.38 6.37
C VAL A 5 4.56 -12.19 5.62
N ALA A 6 3.30 -11.76 5.68
CA ALA A 6 2.25 -12.25 4.80
C ALA A 6 2.19 -11.38 3.54
N LEU A 7 2.35 -11.98 2.35
CA LEU A 7 2.22 -11.31 1.08
C LEU A 7 0.78 -11.45 0.57
N VAL A 8 0.10 -10.33 0.31
CA VAL A 8 -1.31 -10.26 -0.11
C VAL A 8 -1.48 -9.46 -1.40
N SER A 9 -2.36 -9.89 -2.29
CA SER A 9 -2.82 -9.13 -3.46
C SER A 9 -4.24 -8.63 -3.20
N LEU A 10 -4.37 -7.45 -2.58
CA LEU A 10 -5.67 -6.89 -2.20
C LEU A 10 -6.34 -6.08 -3.32
N SER A 11 -5.57 -5.67 -4.33
CA SER A 11 -6.03 -4.95 -5.52
C SER A 11 -5.61 -5.72 -6.77
N ALA A 12 -4.50 -5.38 -7.42
CA ALA A 12 -4.05 -6.12 -8.61
C ALA A 12 -3.32 -7.42 -8.27
N GLY A 13 -3.53 -8.44 -9.11
CA GLY A 13 -2.89 -9.77 -8.99
C GLY A 13 -1.59 -9.91 -9.78
N THR A 14 -0.90 -8.82 -10.07
CA THR A 14 0.25 -8.74 -10.97
C THR A 14 1.36 -9.71 -10.63
N ILE A 15 1.63 -9.94 -9.34
CA ILE A 15 2.70 -10.86 -8.91
C ILE A 15 2.46 -12.34 -9.30
N GLY A 16 1.25 -12.68 -9.74
CA GLY A 16 0.91 -14.01 -10.24
C GLY A 16 1.15 -14.20 -11.74
N GLU A 17 1.59 -13.17 -12.46
CA GLU A 17 1.79 -13.20 -13.90
C GLU A 17 3.22 -13.63 -14.28
N ASP A 18 3.33 -14.35 -15.40
CA ASP A 18 4.64 -14.84 -15.86
C ASP A 18 5.60 -13.72 -16.24
N PHE A 19 5.10 -12.58 -16.72
CA PHE A 19 5.94 -11.47 -17.16
C PHE A 19 6.70 -10.75 -16.04
N VAL A 20 6.25 -10.85 -14.77
CA VAL A 20 6.96 -10.30 -13.59
C VAL A 20 7.65 -11.36 -12.74
N LYS A 21 7.70 -12.60 -13.19
CA LYS A 21 8.24 -13.71 -12.40
C LYS A 21 9.70 -13.50 -11.97
N HIS A 22 10.51 -12.90 -12.81
CA HIS A 22 11.90 -12.57 -12.50
C HIS A 22 11.98 -11.55 -11.34
N GLU A 23 11.16 -10.50 -11.36
CA GLU A 23 11.06 -9.51 -10.29
C GLU A 23 10.58 -10.14 -8.97
N VAL A 24 9.53 -10.95 -9.02
CA VAL A 24 9.01 -11.68 -7.85
C VAL A 24 10.09 -12.55 -7.22
N ASN A 25 10.90 -13.24 -8.03
CA ASN A 25 12.01 -14.06 -7.53
C ASN A 25 13.08 -13.20 -6.85
N ILE A 26 13.38 -12.02 -7.37
CA ILE A 26 14.30 -11.05 -6.75
C ILE A 26 13.75 -10.63 -5.39
N GLY A 27 12.49 -10.21 -5.33
CA GLY A 27 11.85 -9.75 -4.10
C GLY A 27 11.78 -10.81 -3.02
N LEU A 28 11.38 -12.04 -3.35
CA LEU A 28 11.34 -13.14 -2.39
C LEU A 28 12.73 -13.44 -1.82
N LYS A 29 13.75 -13.48 -2.67
CA LYS A 29 15.15 -13.68 -2.24
C LYS A 29 15.61 -12.56 -1.30
N ARG A 30 15.24 -11.30 -1.58
CA ARG A 30 15.59 -10.17 -0.69
C ARG A 30 14.89 -10.27 0.67
N LEU A 31 13.61 -10.64 0.72
CA LEU A 31 12.93 -10.86 1.99
C LEU A 31 13.63 -11.95 2.81
N GLU A 32 14.06 -13.04 2.18
CA GLU A 32 14.86 -14.08 2.84
C GLU A 32 16.22 -13.54 3.32
N GLN A 33 16.91 -12.70 2.54
CA GLN A 33 18.17 -12.07 2.93
C GLN A 33 18.02 -11.13 4.14
N PHE A 34 16.85 -10.48 4.30
CA PHE A 34 16.50 -9.74 5.52
C PHE A 34 16.20 -10.66 6.71
N GLY A 35 16.22 -11.97 6.53
CA GLY A 35 15.92 -12.97 7.58
C GLY A 35 14.42 -13.11 7.86
N LEU A 36 13.57 -12.77 6.89
CA LEU A 36 12.13 -12.85 6.99
C LEU A 36 11.61 -14.18 6.44
N ASN A 37 10.66 -14.79 7.16
CA ASN A 37 9.83 -15.86 6.65
C ASN A 37 8.71 -15.24 5.81
N VAL A 38 8.49 -15.73 4.59
CA VAL A 38 7.45 -15.23 3.70
C VAL A 38 6.31 -16.23 3.62
N LYS A 39 5.11 -15.81 4.02
CA LYS A 39 3.86 -16.53 3.80
C LYS A 39 3.12 -15.88 2.63
N ILE A 40 3.18 -16.48 1.47
CA ILE A 40 2.35 -16.06 0.33
C ILE A 40 0.93 -16.53 0.60
N MET A 41 -0.01 -15.58 0.68
CA MET A 41 -1.40 -15.92 0.94
C MET A 41 -2.01 -16.69 -0.25
N PRO A 42 -3.00 -17.55 -0.01
CA PRO A 42 -3.45 -18.56 -0.99
C PRO A 42 -3.82 -18.02 -2.36
N HIS A 43 -4.32 -16.78 -2.43
CA HIS A 43 -4.79 -16.19 -3.68
C HIS A 43 -3.86 -15.09 -4.23
N ALA A 44 -2.80 -14.73 -3.51
CA ALA A 44 -1.94 -13.60 -3.86
C ALA A 44 -1.24 -13.76 -5.23
N MET A 45 -0.92 -14.99 -5.64
CA MET A 45 -0.23 -15.29 -6.91
C MET A 45 -1.14 -15.96 -7.95
N LYS A 46 -2.43 -15.67 -7.95
CA LYS A 46 -3.38 -16.26 -8.91
C LYS A 46 -3.51 -15.51 -10.23
N GLY A 47 -2.80 -14.39 -10.39
CA GLY A 47 -2.83 -13.57 -11.59
C GLY A 47 -3.92 -12.50 -11.59
N ILE A 48 -3.77 -11.54 -12.50
CA ILE A 48 -4.61 -10.32 -12.57
C ILE A 48 -6.09 -10.66 -12.73
N GLU A 49 -6.42 -11.50 -13.70
CA GLU A 49 -7.82 -11.82 -13.98
C GLU A 49 -8.50 -12.55 -12.82
N TYR A 50 -7.81 -13.51 -12.21
CA TYR A 50 -8.36 -14.22 -11.05
C TYR A 50 -8.61 -13.26 -9.88
N VAL A 51 -7.60 -12.50 -9.49
CA VAL A 51 -7.67 -11.58 -8.35
C VAL A 51 -8.78 -10.55 -8.55
N LYS A 52 -8.90 -9.98 -9.75
CA LYS A 52 -9.96 -9.03 -10.11
C LYS A 52 -11.37 -9.63 -9.97
N ASN A 53 -11.55 -10.88 -10.37
CA ASN A 53 -12.87 -11.53 -10.36
C ASN A 53 -13.23 -12.19 -9.02
N HIS A 54 -12.31 -12.23 -8.04
CA HIS A 54 -12.52 -12.91 -6.76
C HIS A 54 -12.24 -12.00 -5.55
N PRO A 55 -12.97 -10.88 -5.38
CA PRO A 55 -12.76 -9.96 -4.26
C PRO A 55 -12.97 -10.60 -2.89
N LYS A 56 -13.82 -11.64 -2.79
CA LYS A 56 -14.00 -12.41 -1.56
C LYS A 56 -12.74 -13.14 -1.12
N GLU A 57 -12.04 -13.76 -2.05
CA GLU A 57 -10.80 -14.46 -1.77
C GLU A 57 -9.68 -13.50 -1.33
N ARG A 58 -9.62 -12.31 -1.93
CA ARG A 58 -8.70 -11.24 -1.48
C ARG A 58 -8.99 -10.81 -0.05
N ALA A 59 -10.27 -10.63 0.29
CA ALA A 59 -10.71 -10.31 1.65
C ALA A 59 -10.35 -11.45 2.62
N ASN A 60 -10.57 -12.71 2.23
CA ASN A 60 -10.21 -13.88 3.05
C ASN A 60 -8.70 -13.94 3.32
N ASP A 61 -7.86 -13.62 2.34
CA ASP A 61 -6.40 -13.56 2.50
C ASP A 61 -6.01 -12.50 3.53
N LEU A 62 -6.62 -11.32 3.50
CA LEU A 62 -6.39 -10.28 4.52
C LEU A 62 -6.81 -10.74 5.91
N LEU A 63 -8.02 -11.29 6.04
CA LEU A 63 -8.55 -11.78 7.31
C LEU A 63 -7.67 -12.91 7.89
N ALA A 64 -7.26 -13.85 7.04
CA ALA A 64 -6.37 -14.95 7.44
C ALA A 64 -5.00 -14.41 7.89
N ALA A 65 -4.42 -13.45 7.16
CA ALA A 65 -3.16 -12.83 7.54
C ALA A 65 -3.25 -12.06 8.88
N ILE A 66 -4.39 -11.41 9.16
CA ILE A 66 -4.64 -10.73 10.44
C ILE A 66 -4.74 -11.76 11.58
N CYS A 67 -5.42 -12.89 11.37
CA CYS A 67 -5.64 -13.93 12.40
C CYS A 67 -4.43 -14.84 12.60
N ASP A 68 -3.49 -14.92 11.67
CA ASP A 68 -2.34 -15.81 11.75
C ASP A 68 -1.33 -15.33 12.81
N GLU A 69 -1.17 -16.07 13.90
CA GLU A 69 -0.29 -15.72 15.02
C GLU A 69 1.20 -15.64 14.66
N GLU A 70 1.62 -16.30 13.60
CA GLU A 70 3.02 -16.24 13.14
C GLU A 70 3.31 -14.96 12.34
N VAL A 71 2.29 -14.37 11.69
CA VAL A 71 2.45 -13.16 10.87
C VAL A 71 2.67 -11.93 11.74
N ASP A 72 3.73 -11.19 11.44
CA ASP A 72 4.05 -9.91 12.08
C ASP A 72 3.70 -8.73 11.19
N MET A 73 3.85 -8.87 9.87
CA MET A 73 3.60 -7.83 8.88
C MET A 73 2.78 -8.38 7.70
N ILE A 74 1.83 -7.58 7.24
CA ILE A 74 1.05 -7.81 6.03
C ILE A 74 1.60 -6.83 4.99
N LEU A 75 2.22 -7.35 3.94
CA LEU A 75 2.81 -6.57 2.85
C LEU A 75 1.93 -6.71 1.62
N CYS A 76 1.43 -5.57 1.12
CA CYS A 76 0.69 -5.54 -0.12
C CYS A 76 1.62 -5.83 -1.31
N ALA A 77 1.16 -6.66 -2.23
CA ALA A 77 1.94 -7.03 -3.42
C ALA A 77 2.17 -5.83 -4.34
N ILE A 78 1.11 -5.10 -4.61
CA ILE A 78 1.08 -3.89 -5.45
C ILE A 78 -0.25 -3.16 -5.21
N GLY A 79 -0.38 -1.92 -5.69
CA GLY A 79 -1.65 -1.20 -5.81
C GLY A 79 -2.59 -1.80 -6.87
N GLY A 80 -3.34 -0.96 -7.52
CA GLY A 80 -4.37 -1.30 -8.52
C GLY A 80 -5.48 -0.26 -8.51
N ASP A 81 -6.75 -0.69 -8.66
CA ASP A 81 -7.84 0.24 -8.85
C ASP A 81 -9.22 -0.22 -8.32
N ASP A 82 -9.30 -1.36 -7.61
CA ASP A 82 -10.59 -1.93 -7.25
C ASP A 82 -10.66 -2.56 -5.84
N THR A 83 -9.72 -2.20 -4.95
CA THR A 83 -9.71 -2.78 -3.60
C THR A 83 -10.94 -2.42 -2.75
N TYR A 84 -11.70 -1.37 -3.11
CA TYR A 84 -12.98 -1.04 -2.49
C TYR A 84 -13.99 -2.21 -2.54
N ARG A 85 -13.87 -3.11 -3.52
CA ARG A 85 -14.72 -4.30 -3.66
C ARG A 85 -14.59 -5.31 -2.53
N LEU A 86 -13.60 -5.13 -1.66
CA LEU A 86 -13.45 -5.94 -0.45
C LEU A 86 -14.44 -5.53 0.64
N LEU A 87 -15.00 -4.31 0.58
CA LEU A 87 -15.90 -3.76 1.60
C LEU A 87 -17.03 -4.70 2.03
N PRO A 88 -17.82 -5.31 1.11
CA PRO A 88 -18.88 -6.24 1.51
C PRO A 88 -18.39 -7.40 2.35
N TYR A 89 -17.25 -7.97 2.00
CA TYR A 89 -16.68 -9.18 2.62
C TYR A 89 -15.94 -8.89 3.93
N LEU A 90 -15.60 -7.64 4.19
CA LEU A 90 -14.89 -7.21 5.38
C LEU A 90 -15.82 -6.58 6.43
N PHE A 91 -16.96 -6.01 6.00
CA PHE A 91 -17.82 -5.21 6.88
C PHE A 91 -19.26 -5.70 7.02
N GLU A 92 -19.81 -6.53 6.11
CA GLU A 92 -21.23 -6.91 6.15
C GLU A 92 -21.61 -7.61 7.47
N ASN A 93 -20.77 -8.53 7.96
CA ASN A 93 -20.98 -9.23 9.23
C ASN A 93 -19.88 -8.92 10.26
N ASN A 94 -19.19 -7.80 10.11
CA ASN A 94 -18.08 -7.36 10.96
C ASN A 94 -16.83 -8.27 10.90
N GLU A 95 -16.60 -8.99 9.80
CA GLU A 95 -15.49 -9.96 9.67
C GLU A 95 -14.14 -9.33 10.00
N LEU A 96 -13.86 -8.12 9.46
CA LEU A 96 -12.59 -7.42 9.71
C LEU A 96 -12.44 -7.02 11.17
N LYS A 97 -13.51 -6.51 11.79
CA LYS A 97 -13.51 -6.15 13.21
C LYS A 97 -13.22 -7.36 14.09
N GLU A 98 -13.93 -8.46 13.82
CA GLU A 98 -13.71 -9.70 14.58
C GLU A 98 -12.29 -10.27 14.39
N ALA A 99 -11.75 -10.21 13.18
CA ALA A 99 -10.38 -10.65 12.92
C ALA A 99 -9.36 -9.81 13.71
N ILE A 100 -9.55 -8.48 13.75
CA ILE A 100 -8.67 -7.58 14.52
C ILE A 100 -8.80 -7.84 16.03
N GLU A 101 -10.02 -8.05 16.55
CA GLU A 101 -10.26 -8.34 17.97
C GLU A 101 -9.72 -9.72 18.40
N LYS A 102 -9.69 -10.70 17.50
CA LYS A 102 -9.14 -12.03 17.73
C LYS A 102 -7.62 -12.08 17.62
N ALA A 103 -7.01 -11.11 16.94
CA ALA A 103 -5.56 -11.10 16.74
C ALA A 103 -4.82 -10.90 18.08
N GLU A 104 -4.01 -11.88 18.47
CA GLU A 104 -3.28 -11.86 19.75
C GLU A 104 -2.17 -10.82 19.81
N LYS A 105 -1.67 -10.40 18.65
CA LYS A 105 -0.62 -9.38 18.55
C LYS A 105 -0.92 -8.35 17.51
N ARG A 106 -0.44 -7.12 17.76
CA ARG A 106 -0.49 -6.05 16.77
C ARG A 106 0.37 -6.42 15.58
N LYS A 107 -0.19 -6.30 14.37
CA LYS A 107 0.51 -6.50 13.10
C LYS A 107 0.74 -5.16 12.41
N ILE A 108 1.72 -5.14 11.52
CA ILE A 108 1.96 -4.02 10.60
C ILE A 108 1.23 -4.31 9.30
N PHE A 109 0.52 -3.34 8.79
CA PHE A 109 0.01 -3.33 7.42
C PHE A 109 0.81 -2.30 6.62
N LEU A 110 1.37 -2.70 5.47
CA LEU A 110 2.24 -1.91 4.63
C LEU A 110 1.80 -1.99 3.17
N GLY A 111 1.61 -0.82 2.54
CA GLY A 111 1.23 -0.66 1.15
C GLY A 111 0.97 0.80 0.80
N PHE A 112 0.73 1.11 -0.48
CA PHE A 112 0.42 2.45 -0.98
C PHE A 112 -0.47 2.38 -2.24
N SER A 113 -0.71 3.51 -2.91
CA SER A 113 -1.56 3.62 -4.10
C SER A 113 -3.01 3.19 -3.79
N ASP A 114 -3.65 2.33 -4.58
CA ASP A 114 -5.04 1.88 -4.34
C ASP A 114 -5.23 1.25 -2.95
N THR A 115 -4.19 0.70 -2.33
CA THR A 115 -4.29 0.20 -0.95
C THR A 115 -4.56 1.31 0.08
N THR A 116 -4.58 2.61 -0.33
CA THR A 116 -5.13 3.72 0.47
C THR A 116 -6.51 3.39 1.01
N MET A 117 -7.37 2.77 0.20
CA MET A 117 -8.69 2.33 0.66
C MET A 117 -8.60 1.28 1.76
N ASN A 118 -7.62 0.37 1.72
CA ASN A 118 -7.40 -0.57 2.81
C ASN A 118 -6.91 0.13 4.08
N HIS A 119 -6.06 1.16 3.95
CA HIS A 119 -5.66 1.98 5.10
C HIS A 119 -6.88 2.68 5.73
N LEU A 120 -7.80 3.21 4.93
CA LEU A 120 -9.06 3.79 5.43
C LEU A 120 -9.96 2.74 6.11
N MET A 121 -10.10 1.54 5.53
CA MET A 121 -10.83 0.42 6.13
C MET A 121 -10.29 0.06 7.51
N LEU A 122 -8.97 -0.07 7.62
CA LEU A 122 -8.27 -0.43 8.86
C LEU A 122 -8.33 0.71 9.88
N HIS A 123 -8.19 1.97 9.43
CA HIS A 123 -8.31 3.16 10.27
C HIS A 123 -9.66 3.24 10.99
N LYS A 124 -10.78 2.94 10.32
CA LYS A 124 -12.12 2.90 10.93
C LYS A 124 -12.20 2.00 12.16
N LEU A 125 -11.38 0.98 12.23
CA LEU A 125 -11.34 0.00 13.32
C LEU A 125 -10.17 0.23 14.29
N GLY A 126 -9.49 1.39 14.18
CA GLY A 126 -8.37 1.75 15.04
C GLY A 126 -7.09 0.96 14.80
N PHE A 127 -7.01 0.25 13.68
CA PHE A 127 -5.80 -0.48 13.31
C PHE A 127 -4.76 0.48 12.70
N GLY A 128 -3.57 0.51 13.28
CA GLY A 128 -2.47 1.35 12.80
C GLY A 128 -1.77 0.73 11.59
N THR A 129 -1.54 1.53 10.58
CA THR A 129 -0.91 1.12 9.32
C THR A 129 0.28 2.00 8.98
N PHE A 130 1.13 1.55 8.06
CA PHE A 130 2.21 2.33 7.47
C PHE A 130 1.93 2.51 5.98
N TYR A 131 1.80 3.75 5.55
CA TYR A 131 1.67 4.10 4.15
C TYR A 131 3.05 4.21 3.52
N GLY A 132 3.30 3.49 2.44
CA GLY A 132 4.59 3.50 1.75
C GLY A 132 4.81 2.21 0.96
N GLN A 133 5.90 1.54 1.11
CA GLN A 133 6.42 0.46 0.28
C GLN A 133 5.41 -0.67 -0.02
N SER A 134 5.54 -1.25 -1.22
CA SER A 134 4.89 -2.49 -1.62
C SER A 134 5.93 -3.55 -2.03
N PHE A 135 5.48 -4.78 -2.24
CA PHE A 135 6.40 -5.84 -2.61
C PHE A 135 6.97 -5.64 -4.01
N LEU A 136 6.11 -5.49 -5.04
CA LEU A 136 6.56 -5.46 -6.44
C LEU A 136 7.28 -4.16 -6.79
N ALA A 137 6.75 -3.00 -6.37
CA ALA A 137 7.32 -1.72 -6.74
C ALA A 137 8.63 -1.38 -6.01
N ASP A 138 8.84 -1.94 -4.81
CA ASP A 138 9.94 -1.55 -3.94
C ASP A 138 10.91 -2.70 -3.62
N VAL A 139 10.38 -3.81 -3.09
CA VAL A 139 11.22 -4.95 -2.69
C VAL A 139 11.75 -5.69 -3.91
N CYS A 140 10.99 -5.74 -4.99
CA CYS A 140 11.38 -6.38 -6.24
C CYS A 140 12.20 -5.47 -7.18
N GLU A 141 12.70 -4.31 -6.71
CA GLU A 141 13.54 -3.44 -7.55
C GLU A 141 14.56 -4.25 -8.36
N MET A 142 14.66 -3.95 -9.66
CA MET A 142 15.49 -4.73 -10.60
C MET A 142 16.97 -4.36 -10.58
N GLU A 143 17.38 -3.30 -9.86
CA GLU A 143 18.79 -3.03 -9.59
C GLU A 143 19.41 -4.15 -8.75
N ASP A 144 20.72 -4.15 -8.56
CA ASP A 144 21.42 -5.14 -7.74
C ASP A 144 20.88 -5.20 -6.30
N ASP A 145 20.33 -4.09 -5.79
CA ASP A 145 19.70 -4.00 -4.47
C ASP A 145 18.43 -3.12 -4.54
N MET A 146 17.70 -3.03 -3.44
CA MET A 146 16.64 -2.02 -3.28
C MET A 146 17.24 -0.62 -3.35
N LEU A 147 16.47 0.36 -3.83
CA LEU A 147 16.88 1.76 -3.78
C LEU A 147 17.27 2.15 -2.34
N PRO A 148 18.41 2.84 -2.14
CA PRO A 148 19.01 3.02 -0.81
C PRO A 148 18.07 3.64 0.23
N TYR A 149 17.26 4.63 -0.16
CA TYR A 149 16.28 5.27 0.73
C TYR A 149 15.17 4.29 1.13
N THR A 150 14.61 3.58 0.17
CA THR A 150 13.57 2.56 0.38
C THR A 150 14.08 1.45 1.29
N LYS A 151 15.28 0.93 1.02
CA LYS A 151 15.93 -0.11 1.85
C LYS A 151 16.13 0.33 3.29
N LYS A 152 16.63 1.55 3.51
CA LYS A 152 16.86 2.12 4.84
C LYS A 152 15.60 2.06 5.70
N PHE A 153 14.48 2.54 5.18
CA PHE A 153 13.22 2.59 5.94
C PHE A 153 12.55 1.23 6.07
N PHE A 154 12.66 0.37 5.04
CA PHE A 154 12.20 -1.01 5.15
C PHE A 154 12.96 -1.77 6.25
N GLU A 155 14.29 -1.63 6.30
CA GLU A 155 15.11 -2.22 7.36
C GLU A 155 14.77 -1.67 8.76
N GLU A 156 14.55 -0.36 8.88
CA GLU A 156 14.14 0.22 10.16
C GLU A 156 12.81 -0.36 10.62
N LEU A 157 11.83 -0.45 9.71
CA LEU A 157 10.51 -0.98 10.02
C LEU A 157 10.57 -2.44 10.46
N ILE A 158 11.28 -3.31 9.73
CA ILE A 158 11.37 -4.73 10.09
C ILE A 158 12.16 -4.96 11.39
N LYS A 159 13.17 -4.13 11.69
CA LYS A 159 13.99 -4.24 12.90
C LYS A 159 13.27 -3.72 14.15
N THR A 160 12.50 -2.65 14.02
CA THR A 160 11.93 -1.93 15.17
C THR A 160 10.41 -2.02 15.29
N GLY A 161 9.72 -2.34 14.19
CA GLY A 161 8.25 -2.27 14.10
C GLY A 161 7.72 -0.83 14.02
N ASN A 162 8.59 0.14 13.77
CA ASN A 162 8.25 1.56 13.70
C ASN A 162 9.24 2.32 12.81
N ILE A 163 8.86 3.52 12.39
CA ILE A 163 9.73 4.52 11.76
C ILE A 163 9.84 5.69 12.72
N LYS A 164 11.06 5.99 13.12
CA LYS A 164 11.32 7.04 14.12
C LYS A 164 11.24 8.44 13.52
N GLU A 165 11.80 8.60 12.33
CA GLU A 165 11.90 9.88 11.64
C GLU A 165 11.99 9.65 10.14
N ILE A 166 11.23 10.43 9.37
CA ILE A 166 11.32 10.45 7.90
C ILE A 166 12.02 11.75 7.51
N VAL A 167 13.20 11.63 6.95
CA VAL A 167 13.98 12.73 6.38
C VAL A 167 13.88 12.69 4.86
N PRO A 168 14.05 13.80 4.12
CA PRO A 168 14.05 13.74 2.67
C PRO A 168 15.18 12.88 2.15
N SER A 169 14.99 12.25 1.00
CA SER A 169 16.09 11.64 0.24
C SER A 169 16.95 12.73 -0.40
N ASP A 170 18.26 12.50 -0.51
CA ASP A 170 19.15 13.40 -1.25
C ASP A 170 18.97 13.29 -2.76
N VAL A 171 18.34 12.23 -3.23
CA VAL A 171 18.12 11.94 -4.65
C VAL A 171 16.71 11.42 -4.89
N TRP A 172 16.21 11.62 -6.12
CA TRP A 172 15.05 10.92 -6.66
C TRP A 172 15.44 10.18 -7.93
N TYR A 173 14.64 9.21 -8.35
CA TYR A 173 14.92 8.33 -9.47
C TYR A 173 13.82 8.46 -10.52
N GLU A 174 14.20 8.44 -11.80
CA GLU A 174 13.23 8.29 -12.88
C GLU A 174 12.54 6.93 -12.77
N GLU A 175 11.29 6.89 -13.21
CA GLU A 175 10.55 5.64 -13.30
C GLU A 175 11.20 4.73 -14.34
N ARG A 176 11.23 3.43 -14.04
CA ARG A 176 11.74 2.43 -14.97
C ARG A 176 10.77 2.26 -16.13
N THR A 177 11.28 2.24 -17.33
CA THR A 177 10.48 2.06 -18.58
C THR A 177 10.67 0.67 -19.20
N ASP A 178 11.78 -0.02 -18.89
CA ASP A 178 12.04 -1.39 -19.32
C ASP A 178 11.93 -2.35 -18.12
N TRP A 179 10.91 -3.20 -18.16
CA TRP A 179 10.61 -4.19 -17.12
C TRP A 179 10.92 -5.62 -17.59
N SER A 180 11.66 -5.77 -18.69
CA SER A 180 12.07 -7.08 -19.16
C SER A 180 13.14 -7.73 -18.29
N GLU A 181 13.24 -9.06 -18.35
CA GLU A 181 14.28 -9.81 -17.62
C GLU A 181 15.71 -9.34 -18.00
N SER A 182 15.89 -8.85 -19.24
CA SER A 182 17.19 -8.30 -19.68
C SER A 182 17.58 -6.99 -19.02
N ALA A 183 16.64 -6.29 -18.39
CA ALA A 183 16.89 -5.04 -17.64
C ALA A 183 17.32 -5.29 -16.18
N VAL A 184 17.32 -6.55 -15.72
CA VAL A 184 17.79 -6.89 -14.37
C VAL A 184 19.26 -6.49 -14.20
N GLY A 185 19.57 -5.80 -13.11
CA GLY A 185 20.91 -5.25 -12.80
C GLY A 185 21.15 -3.87 -13.44
N THR A 186 20.19 -3.28 -14.16
CA THR A 186 20.35 -1.93 -14.70
C THR A 186 19.92 -0.88 -13.67
N GLU A 187 20.77 0.14 -13.48
CA GLU A 187 20.50 1.27 -12.59
C GLU A 187 19.43 2.21 -13.18
N ARG A 188 18.62 2.83 -12.31
CA ARG A 188 17.73 3.93 -12.68
C ARG A 188 18.51 5.24 -12.81
N THR A 189 18.07 6.12 -13.69
CA THR A 189 18.57 7.49 -13.74
C THR A 189 18.20 8.21 -12.43
N LYS A 190 19.20 8.82 -11.78
CA LYS A 190 19.01 9.55 -10.53
C LYS A 190 19.29 11.03 -10.68
N HIS A 191 18.58 11.83 -9.92
CA HIS A 191 18.70 13.28 -9.87
C HIS A 191 18.80 13.75 -8.42
N GLU A 192 19.40 14.93 -8.22
CA GLU A 192 19.42 15.59 -6.91
C GLU A 192 18.01 15.98 -6.47
N ASN A 193 17.73 15.85 -5.17
CA ASN A 193 16.45 16.23 -4.56
C ASN A 193 16.63 17.45 -3.65
N GLU A 194 15.80 18.46 -3.82
CA GLU A 194 15.83 19.69 -3.00
C GLU A 194 15.29 19.49 -1.57
N GLY A 195 14.74 18.30 -1.28
CA GLY A 195 14.18 17.98 0.02
C GLY A 195 12.77 18.54 0.26
N PHE A 196 12.35 18.56 1.52
CA PHE A 196 11.04 19.07 1.91
C PHE A 196 11.00 20.59 1.87
N GLN A 197 9.96 21.15 1.25
CA GLN A 197 9.77 22.59 1.14
C GLN A 197 8.52 23.03 1.91
N LEU A 198 8.66 24.07 2.77
CA LEU A 198 7.52 24.69 3.44
C LEU A 198 6.84 25.66 2.46
N LEU A 199 5.67 25.30 1.95
CA LEU A 199 4.92 26.16 1.03
C LEU A 199 4.06 27.19 1.78
N GLN A 200 3.51 26.84 2.96
CA GLN A 200 2.63 27.71 3.73
C GLN A 200 2.57 27.29 5.20
N GLY A 201 2.30 28.24 6.08
CA GLY A 201 2.02 27.97 7.49
C GLY A 201 3.26 27.99 8.39
N LYS A 202 3.22 27.26 9.49
CA LYS A 202 4.33 27.16 10.46
C LYS A 202 5.23 25.98 10.11
N PRO A 203 6.54 26.07 10.35
CA PRO A 203 7.48 24.99 10.03
C PRO A 203 7.33 23.75 10.93
N VAL A 204 6.65 23.86 12.05
CA VAL A 204 6.42 22.76 13.00
C VAL A 204 4.93 22.66 13.31
N PHE A 205 4.39 21.47 13.10
CA PHE A 205 3.03 21.11 13.45
C PHE A 205 2.98 19.65 13.91
N ALA A 206 1.94 19.25 14.62
CA ALA A 206 1.79 17.89 15.14
C ALA A 206 0.36 17.40 14.98
N GLY A 207 0.21 16.14 14.63
CA GLY A 207 -1.08 15.46 14.44
C GLY A 207 -0.86 14.02 13.99
N LYS A 208 -1.93 13.23 14.01
CA LYS A 208 -1.92 11.90 13.39
C LYS A 208 -2.06 12.07 11.88
N ILE A 209 -1.31 11.30 11.13
CA ILE A 209 -1.39 11.29 9.65
C ILE A 209 -2.63 10.50 9.22
N LEU A 210 -3.34 11.03 8.24
CA LEU A 210 -4.44 10.37 7.54
C LEU A 210 -4.41 10.82 6.07
N GLY A 211 -4.71 9.91 5.13
CA GLY A 211 -4.67 10.17 3.70
C GLY A 211 -3.92 9.08 2.94
N GLY A 212 -3.36 9.43 1.80
CA GLY A 212 -2.63 8.54 0.90
C GLY A 212 -2.71 9.00 -0.54
N CYS A 213 -2.93 8.09 -1.49
CA CYS A 213 -3.07 8.38 -2.91
C CYS A 213 -4.34 9.20 -3.18
N LEU A 214 -4.16 10.36 -3.81
CA LEU A 214 -5.24 11.30 -4.09
C LEU A 214 -6.24 10.70 -5.08
N GLU A 215 -5.77 10.06 -6.14
CA GLU A 215 -6.60 9.42 -7.16
C GLU A 215 -7.48 8.33 -6.52
N SER A 216 -6.91 7.48 -5.69
CA SER A 216 -7.67 6.44 -4.98
C SER A 216 -8.71 7.03 -4.02
N MET A 217 -8.40 8.15 -3.34
CA MET A 217 -9.38 8.84 -2.50
C MET A 217 -10.48 9.51 -3.33
N TYR A 218 -10.13 10.07 -4.48
CA TYR A 218 -11.09 10.67 -5.41
C TYR A 218 -12.04 9.62 -6.01
N ASP A 219 -11.55 8.43 -6.34
CA ASP A 219 -12.37 7.33 -6.87
C ASP A 219 -13.54 6.96 -5.93
N ILE A 220 -13.43 7.22 -4.62
CA ILE A 220 -14.55 7.04 -3.68
C ILE A 220 -15.78 7.87 -4.07
N PHE A 221 -15.58 8.99 -4.75
CA PHE A 221 -16.60 9.95 -5.18
C PHE A 221 -16.85 9.95 -6.69
N ASP A 222 -16.22 9.03 -7.43
CA ASP A 222 -16.31 8.96 -8.89
C ASP A 222 -16.63 7.54 -9.37
N ASN A 223 -17.61 7.42 -10.25
CA ASN A 223 -17.99 6.17 -10.91
C ASN A 223 -17.41 6.05 -12.32
N SER A 224 -16.45 6.88 -12.71
CA SER A 224 -15.92 6.87 -14.08
C SER A 224 -15.16 5.57 -14.39
N ARG A 225 -14.45 5.03 -13.42
CA ARG A 225 -13.72 3.77 -13.55
C ARG A 225 -14.64 2.55 -13.35
N TYR A 226 -15.48 2.56 -12.33
CA TYR A 226 -16.41 1.50 -12.00
C TYR A 226 -17.77 2.06 -11.57
N PRO A 227 -18.89 1.48 -12.02
CA PRO A 227 -20.23 2.06 -11.80
C PRO A 227 -20.74 1.93 -10.35
N ASP A 228 -20.11 1.10 -9.54
CA ASP A 228 -20.54 0.75 -8.19
C ASP A 228 -19.67 1.33 -7.06
N THR A 229 -18.60 2.06 -7.39
CA THR A 229 -17.63 2.56 -6.40
C THR A 229 -18.31 3.46 -5.36
N ILE A 230 -19.00 4.52 -5.80
CA ILE A 230 -19.66 5.46 -4.88
C ILE A 230 -20.64 4.71 -3.98
N SER A 231 -21.51 3.88 -4.55
CA SER A 231 -22.57 3.20 -3.78
C SER A 231 -22.01 2.24 -2.73
N LEU A 232 -20.93 1.54 -3.03
CA LEU A 232 -20.26 0.65 -2.06
C LEU A 232 -19.53 1.46 -0.99
N CYS A 233 -18.78 2.47 -1.38
CA CYS A 233 -18.03 3.30 -0.42
C CYS A 233 -18.95 4.06 0.53
N GLU A 234 -20.08 4.59 0.03
CA GLU A 234 -21.13 5.22 0.85
C GLU A 234 -21.80 4.22 1.79
N LYS A 235 -22.21 3.04 1.29
CA LYS A 235 -22.86 2.00 2.10
C LYS A 235 -22.05 1.65 3.35
N TYR A 236 -20.72 1.56 3.21
CA TYR A 236 -19.84 1.21 4.31
C TYR A 236 -19.15 2.42 4.96
N ASN A 237 -19.52 3.65 4.56
CA ASN A 237 -18.92 4.90 5.05
C ASN A 237 -17.40 4.84 5.02
N LEU A 238 -16.82 4.50 3.86
CA LEU A 238 -15.38 4.29 3.74
C LEU A 238 -14.60 5.58 3.99
N PHE A 239 -15.03 6.70 3.40
CA PHE A 239 -14.35 7.98 3.58
C PHE A 239 -14.53 8.49 5.00
N PRO A 240 -13.46 8.93 5.68
CA PRO A 240 -13.55 9.42 7.05
C PRO A 240 -14.45 10.64 7.18
N SER A 241 -15.17 10.75 8.30
CA SER A 241 -16.04 11.90 8.60
C SER A 241 -15.23 13.17 8.85
N LEU A 242 -15.88 14.33 8.80
CA LEU A 242 -15.24 15.61 9.16
C LEU A 242 -14.63 15.59 10.57
N GLU A 243 -15.22 14.84 11.50
CA GLU A 243 -14.67 14.70 12.85
C GLU A 243 -13.39 13.85 12.85
N ASP A 244 -13.34 12.80 12.03
CA ASP A 244 -12.12 11.98 11.87
C ASP A 244 -10.96 12.81 11.30
N TRP A 245 -11.22 13.76 10.42
CA TRP A 245 -10.20 14.64 9.83
C TRP A 245 -9.71 15.73 10.77
N ARG A 246 -10.48 16.09 11.80
CA ARG A 246 -10.14 17.18 12.70
C ARG A 246 -8.82 16.93 13.44
N GLY A 247 -7.87 17.86 13.31
CA GLY A 247 -6.56 17.77 13.94
C GLY A 247 -5.62 16.70 13.36
N LYS A 248 -5.92 16.19 12.19
CA LYS A 248 -5.03 15.30 11.45
C LYS A 248 -4.06 16.08 10.54
N ILE A 249 -3.00 15.42 10.15
CA ILE A 249 -2.12 15.82 9.05
C ILE A 249 -2.61 15.08 7.82
N LEU A 250 -3.08 15.82 6.82
CA LEU A 250 -3.47 15.25 5.55
C LEU A 250 -2.22 14.89 4.75
N LEU A 251 -2.06 13.60 4.44
CA LEU A 251 -1.08 13.10 3.49
C LEU A 251 -1.74 12.99 2.12
N LEU A 252 -1.16 13.62 1.11
CA LEU A 252 -1.55 13.46 -0.29
C LEU A 252 -0.33 13.06 -1.11
N GLU A 253 -0.49 12.02 -1.89
CA GLU A 253 0.47 11.56 -2.87
C GLU A 253 -0.28 11.36 -4.18
N THR A 254 0.37 11.60 -5.32
CA THR A 254 -0.18 11.35 -6.65
C THR A 254 0.43 10.10 -7.25
N SER A 255 -0.37 9.39 -8.04
CA SER A 255 0.05 8.17 -8.73
C SER A 255 0.81 8.45 -10.04
N GLU A 256 1.24 7.37 -10.69
CA GLU A 256 1.81 7.38 -12.04
C GLU A 256 0.85 7.87 -13.14
N GLU A 257 -0.43 8.00 -12.85
CA GLU A 257 -1.43 8.54 -13.79
C GLU A 257 -1.17 10.00 -14.17
N GLN A 258 -0.40 10.73 -13.36
CA GLN A 258 0.06 12.09 -13.60
C GLN A 258 -1.04 13.01 -14.12
N PRO A 259 -2.14 13.21 -13.38
CA PRO A 259 -3.27 14.01 -13.82
C PRO A 259 -2.84 15.45 -14.15
N ASP A 260 -3.47 16.03 -15.16
CA ASP A 260 -3.21 17.43 -15.47
C ASP A 260 -3.62 18.37 -14.31
N PRO A 261 -3.09 19.60 -14.24
CA PRO A 261 -3.35 20.51 -13.11
C PRO A 261 -4.83 20.84 -12.90
N LYS A 262 -5.66 20.77 -13.94
CA LYS A 262 -7.10 21.02 -13.86
C LYS A 262 -7.81 19.84 -13.22
N HIS A 263 -7.45 18.62 -13.60
CA HIS A 263 -7.99 17.41 -13.03
C HIS A 263 -7.54 17.26 -11.56
N TYR A 264 -6.25 17.52 -11.29
CA TYR A 264 -5.71 17.55 -9.93
C TYR A 264 -6.50 18.49 -9.01
N ARG A 265 -6.74 19.74 -9.48
CA ARG A 265 -7.56 20.69 -8.72
C ARG A 265 -8.97 20.16 -8.44
N LYS A 266 -9.62 19.55 -9.45
CA LYS A 266 -10.94 18.92 -9.27
C LYS A 266 -10.93 17.87 -8.17
N MET A 267 -9.92 16.99 -8.15
CA MET A 267 -9.80 15.95 -7.12
C MET A 267 -9.64 16.53 -5.71
N VAL A 268 -8.86 17.60 -5.57
CA VAL A 268 -8.66 18.26 -4.25
C VAL A 268 -9.89 19.05 -3.80
N GLU A 269 -10.70 19.55 -4.71
CA GLU A 269 -11.92 20.33 -4.42
C GLU A 269 -13.15 19.45 -4.15
N THR A 270 -13.10 18.13 -4.48
CA THR A 270 -14.17 17.16 -4.24
C THR A 270 -14.14 16.64 -2.81
#